data_a05271652edaa46cb78bb742d423a86a
#
_entry.id   a05271652edaa46cb78bb742d423a86a
#
_cell.length_a   1.000
_cell.length_b   1.000
_cell.length_c   1.000
_cell.angle_alpha   90.00
_cell.angle_beta   90.00
_cell.angle_gamma   90.00
#
_symmetry.space_group_name_H-M   'P 1'
#
loop_
_entity.id
_entity.type
_entity.pdbx_description
1 polymer ?
#
loop_
_entity_poly.entity_id
_entity_poly.type
_entity_poly.pdbx_seq_one_letter_code
_entity_poly.pdbx_strand_id
1 'polypeptide(L)'
;MLSVALVEPEIPPNTGNIARLCAATNVPLHIVGVTGFRLDDRAVRRAGLDYWPEVQLSRHTNLESLQQSLLQARFVYLTTKADRVYTEWTFEPDDCLVFGPETRGLPEELLRKNWNHCLRIPIHNPKVRSLNLATAVGIVLYEAIRQTDINDRTKKHT
;
A
#
# COMPACT_ATOMS: atom_id res chain seq x y z
N MET A 1 10.31 -5.81 7.47
CA MET A 1 9.23 -6.50 6.73
C MET A 1 8.44 -5.46 5.96
N LEU A 2 8.24 -5.69 4.65
CA LEU A 2 7.37 -4.86 3.84
C LEU A 2 5.97 -4.81 4.45
N SER A 3 5.30 -3.68 4.33
CA SER A 3 3.91 -3.52 4.74
C SER A 3 3.16 -2.59 3.78
N VAL A 4 1.83 -2.67 3.82
CA VAL A 4 0.93 -1.83 3.03
C VAL A 4 0.05 -1.03 3.98
N ALA A 5 -0.10 0.26 3.71
CA ALA A 5 -1.01 1.13 4.44
C ALA A 5 -2.02 1.78 3.48
N LEU A 6 -3.29 1.67 3.82
CA LEU A 6 -4.38 2.32 3.12
C LEU A 6 -4.91 3.47 3.97
N VAL A 7 -4.80 4.69 3.48
CA VAL A 7 -5.28 5.88 4.18
C VAL A 7 -6.71 6.16 3.73
N GLU A 8 -7.64 6.07 4.68
CA GLU A 8 -9.07 6.34 4.49
C GLU A 8 -9.66 5.68 3.23
N PRO A 9 -9.52 4.36 3.06
CA PRO A 9 -10.06 3.68 1.90
C PRO A 9 -11.59 3.83 1.85
N GLU A 10 -12.15 3.95 0.64
CA GLU A 10 -13.54 4.33 0.43
C GLU A 10 -14.39 3.19 -0.13
N ILE A 11 -13.80 2.29 -0.91
CA ILE A 11 -14.51 1.27 -1.69
C ILE A 11 -14.28 -0.11 -1.07
N PRO A 12 -15.31 -0.72 -0.43
CA PRO A 12 -15.15 -1.98 0.30
C PRO A 12 -14.50 -3.12 -0.50
N PRO A 13 -14.91 -3.43 -1.75
CA PRO A 13 -14.28 -4.51 -2.51
C PRO A 13 -12.78 -4.32 -2.74
N ASN A 14 -12.31 -3.08 -2.89
CA ASN A 14 -10.88 -2.79 -3.04
C ASN A 14 -10.11 -3.21 -1.78
N THR A 15 -10.60 -2.83 -0.61
CA THR A 15 -9.99 -3.20 0.67
C THR A 15 -9.97 -4.72 0.84
N GLY A 16 -11.04 -5.42 0.50
CA GLY A 16 -11.11 -6.87 0.56
C GLY A 16 -10.09 -7.56 -0.37
N ASN A 17 -9.97 -7.08 -1.60
CA ASN A 17 -8.99 -7.60 -2.57
C ASN A 17 -7.55 -7.35 -2.12
N ILE A 18 -7.29 -6.17 -1.54
CA ILE A 18 -5.97 -5.83 -1.00
C ILE A 18 -5.65 -6.72 0.22
N ALA A 19 -6.62 -6.96 1.09
CA ALA A 19 -6.47 -7.86 2.23
C ALA A 19 -6.07 -9.27 1.78
N ARG A 20 -6.75 -9.80 0.75
CA ARG A 20 -6.41 -11.08 0.14
C ARG A 20 -4.97 -11.09 -0.42
N LEU A 21 -4.58 -10.03 -1.10
CA LEU A 21 -3.23 -9.88 -1.64
C LEU A 21 -2.18 -9.87 -0.53
N CYS A 22 -2.42 -9.13 0.53
CA CYS A 22 -1.52 -9.06 1.69
C CYS A 22 -1.42 -10.40 2.40
N ALA A 23 -2.51 -11.16 2.51
CA ALA A 23 -2.47 -12.53 3.03
C ALA A 23 -1.61 -13.43 2.14
N ALA A 24 -1.79 -13.36 0.82
CA ALA A 24 -1.04 -14.18 -0.15
C ALA A 24 0.47 -13.89 -0.11
N THR A 25 0.88 -12.70 0.24
CA THR A 25 2.27 -12.25 0.26
C THR A 25 2.89 -12.24 1.67
N ASN A 26 2.12 -12.60 2.70
CA ASN A 26 2.50 -12.48 4.12
C ASN A 26 2.93 -11.07 4.52
N VAL A 27 2.27 -10.07 3.95
CA VAL A 27 2.56 -8.65 4.19
C VAL A 27 1.50 -8.07 5.12
N PRO A 28 1.90 -7.40 6.22
CA PRO A 28 0.94 -6.71 7.09
C PRO A 28 0.17 -5.61 6.34
N LEU A 29 -1.12 -5.49 6.66
CA LEU A 29 -2.01 -4.46 6.14
C LEU A 29 -2.43 -3.51 7.25
N HIS A 30 -2.18 -2.24 7.05
CA HIS A 30 -2.57 -1.17 7.97
C HIS A 30 -3.70 -0.33 7.36
N ILE A 31 -4.78 -0.15 8.10
CA ILE A 31 -5.87 0.76 7.74
C ILE A 31 -5.73 2.01 8.60
N VAL A 32 -5.61 3.16 7.96
CA VAL A 32 -5.31 4.44 8.61
C VAL A 32 -6.49 5.39 8.45
N GLY A 33 -6.94 5.97 9.55
CA GLY A 33 -8.02 6.96 9.55
C GLY A 33 -9.41 6.37 9.50
N VAL A 34 -10.38 7.20 9.13
CA VAL A 34 -11.80 6.84 9.06
C VAL A 34 -12.10 6.22 7.70
N THR A 35 -12.74 5.06 7.72
CA THR A 35 -13.25 4.43 6.49
C THR A 35 -14.72 4.78 6.30
N GLY A 36 -15.14 4.92 5.05
CA GLY A 36 -16.55 5.13 4.72
C GLY A 36 -17.43 3.88 4.86
N PHE A 37 -16.87 2.77 5.34
CA PHE A 37 -17.51 1.48 5.53
C PHE A 37 -16.91 0.76 6.74
N ARG A 38 -17.56 -0.31 7.18
CA ARG A 38 -17.03 -1.16 8.26
C ARG A 38 -16.15 -2.25 7.66
N LEU A 39 -15.05 -2.59 8.34
CA LEU A 39 -14.16 -3.68 7.90
C LEU A 39 -14.81 -5.06 7.98
N ASP A 40 -15.89 -5.21 8.77
CA ASP A 40 -16.73 -6.40 8.78
C ASP A 40 -17.85 -6.35 7.74
N ASP A 41 -17.87 -5.31 6.89
CA ASP A 41 -18.82 -5.17 5.80
C ASP A 41 -18.78 -6.40 4.87
N ARG A 42 -19.98 -6.79 4.41
CA ARG A 42 -20.15 -7.98 3.58
C ARG A 42 -19.35 -7.91 2.27
N ALA A 43 -19.22 -6.73 1.67
CA ALA A 43 -18.47 -6.55 0.43
C ALA A 43 -16.97 -6.70 0.63
N VAL A 44 -16.43 -6.21 1.77
CA VAL A 44 -15.03 -6.41 2.16
C VAL A 44 -14.77 -7.90 2.38
N ARG A 45 -15.59 -8.56 3.19
CA ARG A 45 -15.41 -9.98 3.51
C ARG A 45 -15.60 -10.88 2.32
N ARG A 46 -16.53 -10.56 1.40
CA ARG A 46 -16.77 -11.36 0.20
C ARG A 46 -15.52 -11.41 -0.71
N ALA A 47 -14.80 -10.29 -0.85
CA ALA A 47 -13.60 -10.24 -1.67
C ALA A 47 -12.41 -11.00 -1.07
N GLY A 48 -12.34 -11.07 0.29
CA GLY A 48 -11.24 -11.73 1.00
C GLY A 48 -11.67 -12.85 1.96
N LEU A 49 -12.90 -13.38 1.84
CA LEU A 49 -13.55 -14.22 2.85
C LEU A 49 -12.73 -15.43 3.30
N ASP A 50 -12.19 -16.18 2.38
CA ASP A 50 -11.45 -17.42 2.67
C ASP A 50 -10.07 -17.16 3.30
N TYR A 51 -9.60 -15.92 3.25
CA TYR A 51 -8.23 -15.55 3.64
C TYR A 51 -8.17 -14.62 4.86
N TRP A 52 -9.31 -14.19 5.42
CA TRP A 52 -9.33 -13.30 6.57
C TRP A 52 -8.51 -13.78 7.76
N PRO A 53 -8.51 -15.07 8.13
CA PRO A 53 -7.67 -15.56 9.23
C PRO A 53 -6.17 -15.36 9.00
N GLU A 54 -5.76 -15.25 7.74
CA GLU A 54 -4.36 -15.07 7.34
C GLU A 54 -3.94 -13.61 7.20
N VAL A 55 -4.89 -12.66 7.30
CA VAL A 55 -4.60 -11.23 7.13
C VAL A 55 -4.07 -10.65 8.43
N GLN A 56 -2.85 -10.13 8.40
CA GLN A 56 -2.26 -9.39 9.51
C GLN A 56 -2.74 -7.94 9.45
N LEU A 57 -3.95 -7.70 9.94
CA LEU A 57 -4.64 -6.41 9.86
C LEU A 57 -4.46 -5.59 11.14
N SER A 58 -4.08 -4.33 11.00
CA SER A 58 -4.00 -3.36 12.08
C SER A 58 -4.73 -2.07 11.70
N ARG A 59 -5.33 -1.40 12.67
CA ARG A 59 -5.99 -0.11 12.49
C ARG A 59 -5.24 0.98 13.23
N HIS A 60 -5.17 2.16 12.63
CA HIS A 60 -4.51 3.34 13.19
C HIS A 60 -5.43 4.55 13.04
N THR A 61 -5.46 5.42 14.04
CA THR A 61 -6.30 6.62 14.04
C THR A 61 -5.89 7.59 12.93
N ASN A 62 -4.58 7.73 12.69
CA ASN A 62 -4.03 8.61 11.68
C ASN A 62 -2.64 8.10 11.23
N LEU A 63 -2.07 8.74 10.25
CA LEU A 63 -0.77 8.34 9.72
C LEU A 63 0.36 8.50 10.75
N GLU A 64 0.27 9.52 11.61
CA GLU A 64 1.24 9.74 12.68
C GLU A 64 1.27 8.56 13.66
N SER A 65 0.11 8.03 14.05
CA SER A 65 0.01 6.83 14.89
C SER A 65 0.65 5.61 14.21
N LEU A 66 0.46 5.45 12.91
CA LEU A 66 1.12 4.39 12.14
C LEU A 66 2.63 4.56 12.16
N GLN A 67 3.13 5.77 11.91
CA GLN A 67 4.57 6.06 11.92
C GLN A 67 5.20 5.77 13.28
N GLN A 68 4.50 6.08 14.36
CA GLN A 68 4.96 5.78 15.71
C GLN A 68 4.99 4.28 16.01
N SER A 69 4.11 3.50 15.43
CA SER A 69 4.07 2.04 15.60
C SER A 69 5.10 1.30 14.74
N LEU A 70 5.62 1.93 13.69
CA LEU A 70 6.58 1.36 12.75
C LEU A 70 7.87 2.18 12.68
N LEU A 71 8.58 2.29 13.79
CA LEU A 71 9.76 3.16 13.92
C LEU A 71 10.90 2.80 12.96
N GLN A 72 10.98 1.54 12.53
CA GLN A 72 12.02 1.07 11.61
C GLN A 72 11.61 1.19 10.15
N ALA A 73 10.35 1.51 9.87
CA ALA A 73 9.84 1.57 8.51
C ALA A 73 10.27 2.86 7.80
N ARG A 74 10.56 2.70 6.51
CA ARG A 74 10.68 3.81 5.59
C ARG A 74 9.36 3.94 4.83
N PHE A 75 8.71 5.09 4.89
CA PHE A 75 7.41 5.33 4.27
C PHE A 75 7.58 5.79 2.82
N VAL A 76 6.90 5.11 1.91
CA VAL A 76 6.90 5.39 0.47
C VAL A 76 5.46 5.66 0.04
N TYR A 77 5.22 6.79 -0.61
CA TYR A 77 3.88 7.29 -0.91
C TYR A 77 3.56 7.13 -2.38
N LEU A 78 2.45 6.48 -2.68
CA LEU A 78 2.00 6.25 -4.06
C LEU A 78 0.98 7.33 -4.46
N THR A 79 1.30 8.02 -5.54
CA THR A 79 0.47 9.12 -6.06
C THR A 79 0.70 9.29 -7.56
N THR A 80 -0.38 9.59 -8.29
CA THR A 80 -0.28 9.91 -9.72
C THR A 80 0.47 11.20 -10.00
N LYS A 81 0.70 12.03 -8.97
CA LYS A 81 1.36 13.34 -9.08
C LYS A 81 2.87 13.28 -8.99
N ALA A 82 3.44 12.16 -8.58
CA ALA A 82 4.89 12.03 -8.39
C ALA A 82 5.66 12.13 -9.70
N ASP A 83 6.89 12.60 -9.62
CA ASP A 83 7.81 12.63 -10.77
C ASP A 83 8.47 11.27 -11.00
N ARG A 84 8.81 10.58 -9.92
CA ARG A 84 9.54 9.31 -9.97
C ARG A 84 8.61 8.14 -10.23
N VAL A 85 8.97 7.31 -11.21
CA VAL A 85 8.28 6.05 -11.48
C VAL A 85 8.68 5.00 -10.44
N TYR A 86 7.73 4.17 -10.02
CA TYR A 86 7.95 3.17 -8.97
C TYR A 86 9.10 2.20 -9.29
N THR A 87 9.37 1.92 -10.56
CA THR A 87 10.46 1.03 -10.99
C THR A 87 11.85 1.65 -10.82
N GLU A 88 11.94 2.98 -10.70
CA GLU A 88 13.19 3.70 -10.45
C GLU A 88 13.57 3.76 -8.97
N TRP A 89 12.68 3.32 -8.09
CA TRP A 89 12.91 3.30 -6.65
C TRP A 89 13.60 2.03 -6.22
N THR A 90 14.57 2.14 -5.33
CA THR A 90 15.20 0.98 -4.69
C THR A 90 14.43 0.67 -3.41
N PHE A 91 13.59 -0.35 -3.45
CA PHE A 91 12.82 -0.79 -2.28
C PHE A 91 13.71 -1.48 -1.26
N GLU A 92 13.40 -1.26 0.01
CA GLU A 92 14.08 -1.88 1.14
C GLU A 92 13.10 -2.78 1.92
N PRO A 93 13.62 -3.79 2.68
CA PRO A 93 12.77 -4.76 3.36
C PRO A 93 11.75 -4.18 4.34
N ASP A 94 12.04 -3.02 4.94
CA ASP A 94 11.14 -2.38 5.90
C ASP A 94 10.35 -1.21 5.33
N ASP A 95 10.21 -1.13 4.01
CA ASP A 95 9.37 -0.11 3.38
C ASP A 95 7.89 -0.35 3.67
N CYS A 96 7.20 0.71 4.05
CA CYS A 96 5.75 0.76 4.16
C CYS A 96 5.19 1.51 2.95
N LEU A 97 4.41 0.82 2.13
CA LEU A 97 3.81 1.37 0.92
C LEU A 97 2.48 2.02 1.27
N VAL A 98 2.39 3.34 1.14
CA VAL A 98 1.24 4.14 1.56
C VAL A 98 0.42 4.55 0.36
N PHE A 99 -0.87 4.18 0.37
CA PHE A 99 -1.84 4.49 -0.68
C PHE A 99 -2.98 5.34 -0.12
N GLY A 100 -3.45 6.29 -0.90
CA GLY A 100 -4.56 7.19 -0.52
C GLY A 100 -5.95 6.66 -0.88
N PRO A 101 -7.00 7.40 -0.46
CA PRO A 101 -8.38 7.09 -0.84
C PRO A 101 -8.56 7.11 -2.35
N GLU A 102 -9.48 6.27 -2.83
CA GLU A 102 -9.64 6.02 -4.26
C GLU A 102 -9.99 7.27 -5.08
N THR A 103 -10.82 8.16 -4.52
CA THR A 103 -11.29 9.36 -5.25
C THR A 103 -10.40 10.58 -5.10
N ARG A 104 -9.66 10.68 -4.00
CA ARG A 104 -8.91 11.91 -3.65
C ARG A 104 -7.40 11.75 -3.70
N GLY A 105 -6.90 10.53 -3.52
CA GLY A 105 -5.49 10.30 -3.29
C GLY A 105 -5.01 10.84 -1.94
N LEU A 106 -3.71 10.83 -1.72
CA LEU A 106 -3.10 11.32 -0.49
C LEU A 106 -3.15 12.87 -0.44
N PRO A 107 -3.22 13.47 0.77
CA PRO A 107 -3.23 14.92 0.93
C PRO A 107 -2.00 15.59 0.31
N GLU A 108 -2.20 16.74 -0.35
CA GLU A 108 -1.13 17.48 -1.01
C GLU A 108 0.00 17.89 -0.06
N GLU A 109 -0.34 18.29 1.15
CA GLU A 109 0.66 18.68 2.15
C GLU A 109 1.56 17.52 2.54
N LEU A 110 1.00 16.33 2.71
CA LEU A 110 1.75 15.11 2.98
C LEU A 110 2.72 14.80 1.83
N LEU A 111 2.25 14.87 0.58
CA LEU A 111 3.06 14.62 -0.61
C LEU A 111 4.20 15.64 -0.72
N ARG A 112 3.91 16.90 -0.49
CA ARG A 112 4.92 17.98 -0.56
C ARG A 112 6.03 17.77 0.46
N LYS A 113 5.69 17.42 1.69
CA LYS A 113 6.67 17.16 2.76
C LYS A 113 7.53 15.92 2.48
N ASN A 114 7.02 14.97 1.70
CA ASN A 114 7.66 13.69 1.45
C ASN A 114 7.93 13.46 -0.04
N TRP A 115 8.08 14.52 -0.81
CA TRP A 115 8.15 14.45 -2.28
C TRP A 115 9.23 13.48 -2.79
N ASN A 116 10.37 13.41 -2.10
CA ASN A 116 11.46 12.50 -2.45
C ASN A 116 11.11 11.02 -2.23
N HIS A 117 10.04 10.74 -1.50
CA HIS A 117 9.53 9.39 -1.25
C HIS A 117 8.20 9.12 -1.96
N CYS A 118 7.82 9.96 -2.91
CA CYS A 118 6.61 9.80 -3.70
C CYS A 118 6.92 9.10 -5.02
N LEU A 119 6.10 8.11 -5.36
CA LEU A 119 6.24 7.30 -6.57
C LEU A 119 4.93 7.26 -7.33
N ARG A 120 5.02 7.11 -8.64
CA ARG A 120 3.86 6.90 -9.51
C ARG A 120 3.96 5.62 -10.32
N ILE A 121 2.81 5.11 -10.71
CA ILE A 121 2.69 4.08 -11.74
C ILE A 121 2.37 4.79 -13.06
N PRO A 122 3.12 4.53 -14.14
CA PRO A 122 2.84 5.19 -15.43
C PRO A 122 1.43 4.85 -15.94
N ILE A 123 0.74 5.88 -16.42
CA ILE A 123 -0.55 5.76 -17.10
C ILE A 123 -0.39 6.37 -18.48
N HIS A 124 -0.46 5.54 -19.51
CA HIS A 124 -0.14 5.97 -20.89
C HIS A 124 -1.30 6.68 -21.59
N ASN A 125 -2.54 6.47 -21.11
CA ASN A 125 -3.71 7.15 -21.66
C ASN A 125 -4.06 8.37 -20.79
N PRO A 126 -3.93 9.61 -21.31
CA PRO A 126 -4.18 10.82 -20.52
C PRO A 126 -5.65 11.00 -20.10
N LYS A 127 -6.57 10.26 -20.69
CA LYS A 127 -7.99 10.27 -20.33
C LYS A 127 -8.29 9.42 -19.09
N VAL A 128 -7.36 8.56 -18.68
CA VAL A 128 -7.46 7.74 -17.47
C VAL A 128 -6.68 8.42 -16.35
N ARG A 129 -7.36 8.82 -15.29
CA ARG A 129 -6.76 9.61 -14.20
C ARG A 129 -6.02 8.76 -13.17
N SER A 130 -6.51 7.55 -12.95
CA SER A 130 -5.93 6.66 -11.94
C SER A 130 -6.24 5.20 -12.28
N LEU A 131 -5.44 4.29 -11.71
CA LEU A 131 -5.73 2.87 -11.71
C LEU A 131 -6.64 2.51 -10.55
N ASN A 132 -7.35 1.39 -10.65
CA ASN A 132 -8.03 0.81 -9.51
C ASN A 132 -7.03 0.61 -8.37
N LEU A 133 -7.45 0.93 -7.14
CA LEU A 133 -6.56 0.90 -5.98
C LEU A 133 -5.94 -0.48 -5.74
N ALA A 134 -6.74 -1.55 -5.80
CA ALA A 134 -6.23 -2.90 -5.59
C ALA A 134 -5.21 -3.30 -6.68
N THR A 135 -5.43 -2.87 -7.92
CA THR A 135 -4.49 -3.05 -9.02
C THR A 135 -3.18 -2.32 -8.74
N ALA A 136 -3.26 -1.07 -8.32
CA ALA A 136 -2.08 -0.26 -7.99
C ALA A 136 -1.25 -0.90 -6.86
N VAL A 137 -1.90 -1.36 -5.81
CA VAL A 137 -1.23 -2.04 -4.70
C VAL A 137 -0.51 -3.30 -5.19
N GLY A 138 -1.17 -4.12 -6.01
CA GLY A 138 -0.58 -5.33 -6.57
C GLY A 138 0.67 -5.06 -7.39
N ILE A 139 0.62 -4.06 -8.25
CA ILE A 139 1.75 -3.67 -9.10
C ILE A 139 2.97 -3.28 -8.26
N VAL A 140 2.79 -2.37 -7.31
CA VAL A 140 3.90 -1.82 -6.50
C VAL A 140 4.41 -2.84 -5.49
N LEU A 141 3.51 -3.57 -4.84
CA LEU A 141 3.88 -4.57 -3.84
C LEU A 141 4.74 -5.69 -4.47
N TYR A 142 4.35 -6.21 -5.62
CA TYR A 142 5.13 -7.27 -6.27
C TYR A 142 6.47 -6.77 -6.81
N GLU A 143 6.58 -5.53 -7.22
CA GLU A 143 7.88 -4.96 -7.56
C GLU A 143 8.78 -4.83 -6.32
N ALA A 144 8.22 -4.38 -5.20
CA ALA A 144 8.96 -4.31 -3.94
C ALA A 144 9.41 -5.71 -3.47
N ILE A 145 8.55 -6.71 -3.57
CA ILE A 145 8.89 -8.10 -3.26
C ILE A 145 10.00 -8.61 -4.18
N ARG A 146 9.88 -8.38 -5.48
CA ARG A 146 10.91 -8.80 -6.45
C ARG A 146 12.28 -8.27 -6.07
N GLN A 147 12.37 -7.00 -5.74
CA GLN A 147 13.64 -6.37 -5.38
C GLN A 147 14.18 -6.90 -4.05
N THR A 148 13.34 -7.02 -3.04
CA THR A 148 13.78 -7.41 -1.68
C THR A 148 14.08 -8.90 -1.57
N ASP A 149 13.33 -9.78 -2.24
CA ASP A 149 13.57 -11.22 -2.26
C ASP A 149 14.88 -11.59 -2.97
N ILE A 150 15.22 -10.89 -4.04
CA ILE A 150 16.50 -11.10 -4.73
C ILE A 150 17.66 -10.77 -3.79
N ASN A 151 17.55 -9.68 -3.05
CA ASN A 151 18.56 -9.29 -2.08
C ASN A 151 18.70 -10.31 -0.94
N ASP A 152 17.64 -10.94 -0.54
CA ASP A 152 17.66 -11.98 0.50
C ASP A 152 18.28 -13.29 0.01
N ARG A 153 18.03 -13.67 -1.25
CA ARG A 153 18.63 -14.85 -1.88
C ARG A 153 20.14 -14.73 -2.06
N THR A 154 20.63 -13.52 -2.38
CA THR A 154 22.06 -13.28 -2.51
C THR A 154 22.79 -13.31 -1.18
N LYS A 155 22.13 -12.99 -0.07
CA LYS A 155 22.71 -13.07 1.28
C LYS A 155 22.79 -14.50 1.81
N LYS A 156 21.99 -15.43 1.33
CA LYS A 156 22.01 -16.85 1.76
C LYS A 156 23.08 -17.69 1.09
N HIS A 157 23.81 -17.15 0.13
CA HIS A 157 24.85 -17.86 -0.63
C HIS A 157 26.26 -17.30 -0.38
N THR A 158 26.43 -16.43 0.61
CA THR A 158 27.69 -15.95 1.15
C THR A 158 27.90 -16.40 2.57
#